data_2216a66b067bc8c481b15a28705f0de1
#
_entry.id   2216a66b067bc8c481b15a28705f0de1
#
_cell.length_a   1.000
_cell.length_b   1.000
_cell.length_c   1.000
_cell.angle_alpha   90.00
_cell.angle_beta   90.00
_cell.angle_gamma   90.00
#
_symmetry.space_group_name_H-M   'P 1'
#
loop_
_entity.id
_entity.type
_entity.pdbx_description
1 polymer ?
#
loop_
_entity_poly.entity_id
_entity_poly.type
_entity_poly.pdbx_seq_one_letter_code
_entity_poly.pdbx_strand_id
1 'polypeptide(L)'
;TLDRIAFDKLTPSDQNKYFELLLYGRLMSGDISQANEIFVSAEHYFKRGLLDKRNGQMLFTLGLLEYFNERFEAAVKFFDSAEKSRDADKTLRCNCELYKGECFLAQGDVRSAKASAEKSAALVSDDKQEAQLGKLMTQVEKAYIRTKEKSADTKADNTTEGGYAF
;
A
#
# COMPACT_ATOMS: atom_id res chain seq x y z
N THR A 1 2.35 -19.47 13.52
CA THR A 1 3.05 -19.06 14.76
C THR A 1 4.54 -18.97 14.49
N LEU A 2 5.17 -17.90 14.98
CA LEU A 2 6.62 -17.77 14.94
C LEU A 2 7.21 -18.83 15.89
N ASP A 3 8.09 -19.69 15.38
CA ASP A 3 8.84 -20.61 16.25
C ASP A 3 9.90 -19.81 17.01
N ARG A 4 9.55 -19.39 18.23
CA ARG A 4 10.40 -18.52 19.07
C ARG A 4 11.77 -19.14 19.36
N ILE A 5 11.84 -20.44 19.58
CA ILE A 5 13.09 -21.12 19.93
C ILE A 5 14.04 -21.12 18.73
N ALA A 6 13.53 -21.38 17.53
CA ALA A 6 14.34 -21.31 16.31
C ALA A 6 14.72 -19.87 15.97
N PHE A 7 13.79 -18.94 16.14
CA PHE A 7 13.99 -17.50 15.84
C PHE A 7 15.06 -16.88 16.74
N ASP A 8 15.04 -17.15 18.05
CA ASP A 8 16.02 -16.60 19.00
C ASP A 8 17.47 -17.10 18.78
N LYS A 9 17.64 -18.19 18.03
CA LYS A 9 18.96 -18.72 17.64
C LYS A 9 19.55 -18.06 16.40
N LEU A 10 18.74 -17.28 15.65
CA LEU A 10 19.17 -16.58 14.45
C LEU A 10 19.98 -15.33 14.78
N THR A 11 20.88 -14.96 13.87
CA THR A 11 21.51 -13.63 13.96
C THR A 11 20.46 -12.52 13.78
N PRO A 12 20.68 -11.30 14.27
CA PRO A 12 19.74 -10.17 14.08
C PRO A 12 19.38 -9.92 12.62
N SER A 13 20.34 -10.10 11.70
CA SER A 13 20.10 -9.97 10.26
C SER A 13 19.17 -11.06 9.75
N ASP A 14 19.42 -12.31 10.18
CA ASP A 14 18.59 -13.45 9.76
C ASP A 14 17.19 -13.38 10.39
N GLN A 15 17.08 -12.87 11.62
CA GLN A 15 15.79 -12.61 12.27
C GLN A 15 14.93 -11.64 11.46
N ASN A 16 15.52 -10.53 11.01
CA ASN A 16 14.82 -9.57 10.15
C ASN A 16 14.34 -10.23 8.85
N LYS A 17 15.23 -10.96 8.17
CA LYS A 17 14.90 -11.62 6.90
C LYS A 17 13.84 -12.69 7.06
N TYR A 18 13.97 -13.51 8.09
CA TYR A 18 12.99 -14.56 8.39
C TYR A 18 11.61 -13.98 8.68
N PHE A 19 11.53 -12.96 9.54
CA PHE A 19 10.28 -12.31 9.88
C PHE A 19 9.63 -11.65 8.65
N GLU A 20 10.41 -10.90 7.86
CA GLU A 20 9.95 -10.27 6.62
C GLU A 20 9.36 -11.29 5.65
N LEU A 21 10.09 -12.37 5.37
CA LEU A 21 9.64 -13.42 4.43
C LEU A 21 8.39 -14.15 4.93
N LEU A 22 8.34 -14.44 6.23
CA LEU A 22 7.19 -15.13 6.83
C LEU A 22 5.94 -14.25 6.76
N LEU A 23 6.06 -12.97 7.14
CA LEU A 23 4.95 -12.01 7.09
C LEU A 23 4.50 -11.77 5.65
N TYR A 24 5.44 -11.48 4.74
CA TYR A 24 5.16 -11.26 3.33
C TYR A 24 4.48 -12.48 2.68
N GLY A 25 4.97 -13.70 2.95
CA GLY A 25 4.39 -14.91 2.42
C GLY A 25 2.93 -15.11 2.86
N ARG A 26 2.59 -14.81 4.12
CA ARG A 26 1.19 -14.87 4.61
C ARG A 26 0.30 -13.83 3.96
N LEU A 27 0.78 -12.61 3.81
CA LEU A 27 0.03 -11.55 3.14
C LEU A 27 -0.25 -11.91 1.67
N MET A 28 0.75 -12.42 0.96
CA MET A 28 0.59 -12.81 -0.45
C MET A 28 -0.28 -14.05 -0.66
N SER A 29 -0.38 -14.94 0.33
CA SER A 29 -1.32 -16.08 0.32
C SER A 29 -2.75 -15.70 0.74
N GLY A 30 -3.00 -14.46 1.14
CA GLY A 30 -4.31 -13.99 1.61
C GLY A 30 -4.64 -14.38 3.06
N ASP A 31 -3.67 -14.94 3.79
CA ASP A 31 -3.87 -15.34 5.20
C ASP A 31 -3.59 -14.16 6.15
N ILE A 32 -4.47 -13.16 6.09
CA ILE A 32 -4.32 -11.91 6.84
C ILE A 32 -4.40 -12.15 8.36
N SER A 33 -5.20 -13.13 8.79
CA SER A 33 -5.29 -13.48 10.22
C SER A 33 -3.95 -13.95 10.77
N GLN A 34 -3.28 -14.91 10.10
CA GLN A 34 -1.97 -15.37 10.51
C GLN A 34 -0.90 -14.29 10.36
N ALA A 35 -0.98 -13.42 9.36
CA ALA A 35 -0.07 -12.29 9.22
C ALA A 35 -0.16 -11.34 10.44
N ASN A 36 -1.36 -11.03 10.91
CA ASN A 36 -1.58 -10.22 12.12
C ASN A 36 -1.03 -10.93 13.37
N GLU A 37 -1.27 -12.24 13.55
CA GLU A 37 -0.72 -13.00 14.68
C GLU A 37 0.81 -13.00 14.70
N ILE A 38 1.44 -13.18 13.52
CA ILE A 38 2.89 -13.12 13.38
C ILE A 38 3.41 -11.73 13.79
N PHE A 39 2.77 -10.66 13.30
CA PHE A 39 3.16 -9.29 13.63
C PHE A 39 3.06 -9.02 15.14
N VAL A 40 1.94 -9.38 15.77
CA VAL A 40 1.74 -9.22 17.22
C VAL A 40 2.78 -10.03 18.01
N SER A 41 3.08 -11.26 17.60
CA SER A 41 4.07 -12.09 18.28
C SER A 41 5.49 -11.55 18.15
N ALA A 42 5.78 -10.75 17.13
CA ALA A 42 7.07 -10.11 16.89
C ALA A 42 7.20 -8.71 17.51
N GLU A 43 6.11 -8.14 18.04
CA GLU A 43 6.09 -6.76 18.55
C GLU A 43 7.18 -6.49 19.62
N HIS A 44 7.42 -7.46 20.49
CA HIS A 44 8.47 -7.35 21.53
C HIS A 44 9.88 -7.29 20.92
N TYR A 45 10.15 -7.96 19.79
CA TYR A 45 11.44 -7.89 19.10
C TYR A 45 11.65 -6.50 18.49
N PHE A 46 10.59 -5.88 17.94
CA PHE A 46 10.63 -4.50 17.47
C PHE A 46 10.91 -3.51 18.62
N LYS A 47 10.24 -3.67 19.77
CA LYS A 47 10.43 -2.80 20.95
C LYS A 47 11.84 -2.90 21.51
N ARG A 48 12.48 -4.07 21.41
CA ARG A 48 13.87 -4.27 21.84
C ARG A 48 14.91 -3.89 20.80
N GLY A 49 14.49 -3.41 19.62
CA GLY A 49 15.40 -3.06 18.53
C GLY A 49 16.08 -4.26 17.85
N LEU A 50 15.56 -5.48 18.06
CA LEU A 50 16.08 -6.70 17.45
C LEU A 50 15.60 -6.88 16.01
N LEU A 51 14.50 -6.23 15.63
CA LEU A 51 14.02 -6.12 14.25
C LEU A 51 14.16 -4.68 13.78
N ASP A 52 14.79 -4.48 12.61
CA ASP A 52 15.01 -3.14 12.03
C ASP A 52 13.84 -2.74 11.12
N LYS A 53 13.10 -1.72 11.58
CA LYS A 53 12.02 -1.10 10.80
C LYS A 53 12.50 -0.12 9.72
N ARG A 54 13.82 0.09 9.58
CA ARG A 54 14.36 1.06 8.61
C ARG A 54 14.72 0.44 7.26
N ASN A 55 14.70 -0.88 7.17
CA ASN A 55 14.87 -1.61 5.91
C ASN A 55 13.66 -1.37 5.01
N GLY A 56 13.90 -0.99 3.76
CA GLY A 56 12.84 -0.64 2.81
C GLY A 56 11.86 -1.77 2.55
N GLN A 57 12.36 -3.00 2.40
CA GLN A 57 11.52 -4.16 2.19
C GLN A 57 10.66 -4.49 3.43
N MET A 58 11.20 -4.33 4.63
CA MET A 58 10.42 -4.48 5.87
C MET A 58 9.32 -3.43 5.96
N LEU A 59 9.64 -2.17 5.68
CA LEU A 59 8.65 -1.08 5.65
C LEU A 59 7.56 -1.34 4.61
N PHE A 60 7.93 -1.82 3.43
CA PHE A 60 6.97 -2.21 2.40
C PHE A 60 6.04 -3.34 2.89
N THR A 61 6.59 -4.38 3.51
CA THR A 61 5.82 -5.51 4.05
C THR A 61 4.87 -5.07 5.16
N LEU A 62 5.29 -4.13 6.04
CA LEU A 62 4.41 -3.51 7.03
C LEU A 62 3.32 -2.65 6.37
N GLY A 63 3.64 -1.96 5.29
CA GLY A 63 2.66 -1.24 4.47
C GLY A 63 1.60 -2.17 3.88
N LEU A 64 2.01 -3.33 3.37
CA LEU A 64 1.08 -4.36 2.90
C LEU A 64 0.18 -4.90 4.03
N LEU A 65 0.71 -5.10 5.23
CA LEU A 65 -0.10 -5.51 6.38
C LEU A 65 -1.19 -4.49 6.68
N GLU A 66 -0.86 -3.20 6.68
CA GLU A 66 -1.84 -2.13 6.87
C GLU A 66 -2.84 -2.05 5.71
N TYR A 67 -2.38 -2.23 4.46
CA TYR A 67 -3.22 -2.24 3.26
C TYR A 67 -4.27 -3.36 3.32
N PHE A 68 -3.86 -4.59 3.61
CA PHE A 68 -4.78 -5.73 3.71
C PHE A 68 -5.72 -5.65 4.93
N ASN A 69 -5.36 -4.88 5.95
CA ASN A 69 -6.25 -4.53 7.06
C ASN A 69 -7.11 -3.28 6.77
N GLU A 70 -7.12 -2.78 5.53
CA GLU A 70 -7.90 -1.61 5.09
C GLU A 70 -7.53 -0.30 5.82
N ARG A 71 -6.36 -0.24 6.45
CA ARG A 71 -5.84 0.95 7.11
C ARG A 71 -4.98 1.77 6.13
N PHE A 72 -5.62 2.29 5.09
CA PHE A 72 -4.96 2.86 3.92
C PHE A 72 -4.05 4.05 4.22
N GLU A 73 -4.43 4.94 5.14
CA GLU A 73 -3.56 6.07 5.55
C GLU A 73 -2.26 5.59 6.20
N ALA A 74 -2.32 4.55 7.04
CA ALA A 74 -1.15 3.97 7.65
C ALA A 74 -0.28 3.25 6.60
N ALA A 75 -0.90 2.52 5.66
CA ALA A 75 -0.23 1.87 4.56
C ALA A 75 0.58 2.87 3.71
N VAL A 76 -0.02 3.99 3.31
CA VAL A 76 0.65 5.05 2.55
C VAL A 76 1.89 5.58 3.29
N LYS A 77 1.80 5.80 4.61
CA LYS A 77 2.96 6.26 5.42
C LYS A 77 4.12 5.26 5.41
N PHE A 78 3.80 3.96 5.48
CA PHE A 78 4.81 2.92 5.39
C PHE A 78 5.44 2.84 4.00
N PHE A 79 4.64 2.92 2.92
CA PHE A 79 5.14 2.93 1.55
C PHE A 79 6.02 4.16 1.27
N ASP A 80 5.63 5.36 1.74
CA ASP A 80 6.46 6.56 1.65
C ASP A 80 7.80 6.41 2.38
N SER A 81 7.80 5.73 3.53
CA SER A 81 9.01 5.47 4.29
C SER A 81 9.90 4.43 3.58
N ALA A 82 9.29 3.40 2.97
CA ALA A 82 9.99 2.39 2.20
C ALA A 82 10.71 2.99 0.98
N GLU A 83 10.03 3.88 0.23
CA GLU A 83 10.63 4.56 -0.92
C GLU A 83 11.84 5.43 -0.57
N LYS A 84 11.85 6.02 0.63
CA LYS A 84 12.92 6.90 1.13
C LYS A 84 14.05 6.12 1.79
N SER A 85 13.92 4.81 1.96
CA SER A 85 14.98 3.99 2.55
C SER A 85 16.22 3.96 1.65
N ARG A 86 17.39 3.74 2.26
CA ARG A 86 18.67 3.73 1.53
C ARG A 86 18.80 2.55 0.56
N ASP A 87 18.12 1.47 0.87
CA ASP A 87 18.09 0.21 0.12
C ASP A 87 16.93 0.11 -0.87
N ALA A 88 16.14 1.18 -1.03
CA ALA A 88 15.05 1.20 -1.98
C ALA A 88 15.58 1.26 -3.42
N ASP A 89 15.46 0.14 -4.11
CA ASP A 89 15.72 0.02 -5.53
C ASP A 89 14.52 0.48 -6.38
N LYS A 90 14.68 0.42 -7.70
CA LYS A 90 13.63 0.80 -8.66
C LYS A 90 12.38 -0.06 -8.50
N THR A 91 12.54 -1.35 -8.30
CA THR A 91 11.46 -2.33 -8.17
C THR A 91 10.62 -2.05 -6.91
N LEU A 92 11.28 -1.84 -5.77
CA LEU A 92 10.60 -1.51 -4.52
C LEU A 92 9.82 -0.19 -4.62
N ARG A 93 10.43 0.84 -5.20
CA ARG A 93 9.75 2.14 -5.41
C ARG A 93 8.54 2.02 -6.32
N CYS A 94 8.63 1.24 -7.40
CA CYS A 94 7.49 0.96 -8.27
C CYS A 94 6.35 0.29 -7.50
N ASN A 95 6.66 -0.75 -6.71
CA ASN A 95 5.67 -1.46 -5.91
C ASN A 95 5.01 -0.53 -4.88
N CYS A 96 5.78 0.34 -4.22
CA CYS A 96 5.23 1.33 -3.29
C CYS A 96 4.22 2.25 -3.97
N GLU A 97 4.57 2.83 -5.13
CA GLU A 97 3.67 3.72 -5.86
C GLU A 97 2.42 3.00 -6.37
N LEU A 98 2.52 1.74 -6.81
CA LEU A 98 1.36 0.93 -7.21
C LEU A 98 0.38 0.76 -6.04
N TYR A 99 0.85 0.31 -4.87
CA TYR A 99 -0.02 0.13 -3.70
C TYR A 99 -0.53 1.44 -3.10
N LYS A 100 0.25 2.54 -3.17
CA LYS A 100 -0.25 3.88 -2.81
C LYS A 100 -1.40 4.30 -3.70
N GLY A 101 -1.29 4.06 -5.01
CA GLY A 101 -2.38 4.32 -5.95
C GLY A 101 -3.66 3.56 -5.59
N GLU A 102 -3.54 2.29 -5.23
CA GLU A 102 -4.68 1.48 -4.76
C GLU A 102 -5.27 2.00 -3.45
N CYS A 103 -4.42 2.41 -2.47
CA CYS A 103 -4.87 3.04 -1.23
C CYS A 103 -5.66 4.33 -1.49
N PHE A 104 -5.16 5.20 -2.36
CA PHE A 104 -5.83 6.46 -2.70
C PHE A 104 -7.16 6.22 -3.42
N LEU A 105 -7.24 5.23 -4.30
CA LEU A 105 -8.52 4.84 -4.92
C LEU A 105 -9.54 4.36 -3.88
N ALA A 106 -9.11 3.54 -2.93
CA ALA A 106 -9.97 3.04 -1.86
C ALA A 106 -10.50 4.19 -0.96
N GLN A 107 -9.70 5.25 -0.81
CA GLN A 107 -10.08 6.49 -0.08
C GLN A 107 -10.89 7.48 -0.94
N GLY A 108 -11.08 7.21 -2.23
CA GLY A 108 -11.77 8.10 -3.16
C GLY A 108 -10.91 9.27 -3.68
N ASP A 109 -9.62 9.32 -3.33
CA ASP A 109 -8.69 10.33 -3.84
C ASP A 109 -8.13 9.93 -5.22
N VAL A 110 -8.97 10.13 -6.23
CA VAL A 110 -8.65 9.80 -7.63
C VAL A 110 -7.45 10.60 -8.15
N ARG A 111 -7.24 11.83 -7.65
CA ARG A 111 -6.13 12.68 -8.09
C ARG A 111 -4.78 12.11 -7.62
N SER A 112 -4.66 11.78 -6.35
CA SER A 112 -3.46 11.16 -5.79
C SER A 112 -3.21 9.78 -6.37
N ALA A 113 -4.27 8.98 -6.59
CA ALA A 113 -4.17 7.69 -7.25
C ALA A 113 -3.58 7.80 -8.66
N LYS A 114 -4.04 8.78 -9.46
CA LYS A 114 -3.50 9.06 -10.79
C LYS A 114 -2.02 9.44 -10.73
N ALA A 115 -1.64 10.34 -9.81
CA ALA A 115 -0.25 10.76 -9.64
C ALA A 115 0.67 9.58 -9.28
N SER A 116 0.22 8.66 -8.42
CA SER A 116 0.97 7.44 -8.09
C SER A 116 1.08 6.49 -9.27
N ALA A 117 0.02 6.32 -10.07
CA ALA A 117 0.05 5.52 -11.30
C ALA A 117 1.06 6.08 -12.32
N GLU A 118 1.09 7.41 -12.51
CA GLU A 118 2.04 8.08 -13.42
C GLU A 118 3.50 7.91 -12.95
N LYS A 119 3.76 8.00 -11.64
CA LYS A 119 5.09 7.76 -11.08
C LYS A 119 5.51 6.30 -11.23
N SER A 120 4.61 5.35 -10.97
CA SER A 120 4.92 3.93 -11.13
C SER A 120 5.22 3.57 -12.58
N ALA A 121 4.55 4.20 -13.57
CA ALA A 121 4.82 4.01 -14.99
C ALA A 121 6.29 4.30 -15.38
N ALA A 122 6.92 5.29 -14.75
CA ALA A 122 8.33 5.59 -14.96
C ALA A 122 9.29 4.57 -14.28
N LEU A 123 8.76 3.75 -13.39
CA LEU A 123 9.52 2.82 -12.55
C LEU A 123 9.32 1.35 -12.91
N VAL A 124 8.35 1.01 -13.75
CA VAL A 124 8.09 -0.39 -14.17
C VAL A 124 9.36 -1.06 -14.66
N SER A 125 9.59 -2.28 -14.20
CA SER A 125 10.78 -3.07 -14.51
C SER A 125 10.49 -4.52 -14.89
N ASP A 126 9.26 -5.00 -14.70
CA ASP A 126 8.83 -6.36 -15.03
C ASP A 126 7.35 -6.44 -15.43
N ASP A 127 6.97 -7.55 -16.07
CA ASP A 127 5.61 -7.79 -16.61
C ASP A 127 4.53 -7.78 -15.50
N LYS A 128 4.89 -8.20 -14.28
CA LYS A 128 3.95 -8.22 -13.15
C LYS A 128 3.58 -6.81 -12.73
N GLN A 129 4.57 -5.92 -12.63
CA GLN A 129 4.37 -4.50 -12.34
C GLN A 129 3.59 -3.82 -13.45
N GLU A 130 3.88 -4.14 -14.71
CA GLU A 130 3.16 -3.61 -15.87
C GLU A 130 1.68 -4.02 -15.83
N ALA A 131 1.38 -5.29 -15.56
CA ALA A 131 0.01 -5.78 -15.43
C ALA A 131 -0.75 -5.12 -14.27
N GLN A 132 -0.09 -4.90 -13.12
CA GLN A 132 -0.68 -4.23 -11.97
C GLN A 132 -0.94 -2.75 -12.27
N LEU A 133 0.00 -2.07 -12.92
CA LEU A 133 -0.17 -0.69 -13.38
C LEU A 133 -1.35 -0.55 -14.34
N GLY A 134 -1.49 -1.45 -15.33
CA GLY A 134 -2.60 -1.45 -16.26
C GLY A 134 -3.96 -1.55 -15.56
N LYS A 135 -4.06 -2.40 -14.52
CA LYS A 135 -5.27 -2.50 -13.68
C LYS A 135 -5.53 -1.19 -12.91
N LEU A 136 -4.51 -0.64 -12.28
CA LEU A 136 -4.62 0.60 -11.52
C LEU A 136 -5.07 1.76 -12.41
N MET A 137 -4.45 1.95 -13.58
CA MET A 137 -4.82 3.00 -14.53
C MET A 137 -6.27 2.88 -15.00
N THR A 138 -6.73 1.66 -15.29
CA THR A 138 -8.12 1.38 -15.66
C THR A 138 -9.10 1.76 -14.54
N GLN A 139 -8.75 1.48 -13.29
CA GLN A 139 -9.58 1.83 -12.14
C GLN A 139 -9.61 3.35 -11.89
N VAL A 140 -8.47 4.01 -12.02
CA VAL A 140 -8.35 5.48 -11.93
C VAL A 140 -9.21 6.15 -12.98
N GLU A 141 -9.17 5.70 -14.23
CA GLU A 141 -9.98 6.26 -15.32
C GLU A 141 -11.47 6.10 -15.04
N LYS A 142 -11.92 4.91 -14.65
CA LYS A 142 -13.32 4.66 -14.28
C LYS A 142 -13.78 5.56 -13.12
N ALA A 143 -12.95 5.73 -12.10
CA ALA A 143 -13.25 6.59 -10.95
C ALA A 143 -13.33 8.06 -11.38
N TYR A 144 -12.45 8.51 -12.26
CA TYR A 144 -12.45 9.88 -12.79
C TYR A 144 -13.71 10.20 -13.58
N ILE A 145 -14.16 9.29 -14.45
CA ILE A 145 -15.41 9.44 -15.22
C ILE A 145 -16.60 9.59 -14.27
N ARG A 146 -16.74 8.69 -13.28
CA ARG A 146 -17.82 8.75 -12.27
C ARG A 146 -17.83 10.07 -11.48
N THR A 147 -16.65 10.62 -11.19
CA THR A 147 -16.55 11.89 -10.45
C THR A 147 -17.03 13.06 -11.31
N LYS A 148 -16.76 13.03 -12.62
CA LYS A 148 -17.24 14.05 -13.57
C LYS A 148 -18.75 13.98 -13.77
N GLU A 149 -19.32 12.79 -13.91
CA GLU A 149 -20.76 12.60 -14.06
C GLU A 149 -21.52 13.16 -12.85
N LYS A 150 -21.09 12.81 -11.62
CA LYS A 150 -21.69 13.34 -10.39
C LYS A 150 -21.61 14.87 -10.29
N SER A 151 -20.51 15.47 -10.76
CA SER A 151 -20.37 16.93 -10.75
C SER A 151 -21.20 17.64 -11.80
N ALA A 152 -21.56 16.96 -12.90
CA ALA A 152 -22.46 17.47 -13.93
C ALA A 152 -23.92 17.45 -13.46
N ASP A 153 -24.36 16.36 -12.81
CA ASP A 153 -25.71 16.20 -12.27
C ASP A 153 -26.01 17.24 -11.18
N THR A 154 -25.03 17.50 -10.30
CA THR A 154 -25.18 18.51 -9.23
C THR A 154 -25.28 19.94 -9.76
N LYS A 155 -24.72 20.22 -10.93
CA LYS A 155 -24.85 21.53 -11.59
C LYS A 155 -26.18 21.69 -12.31
N ALA A 156 -26.76 20.60 -12.83
CA ALA A 156 -28.06 20.63 -13.47
C ALA A 156 -29.21 20.89 -12.47
N ASP A 157 -29.13 20.31 -11.28
CA ASP A 157 -30.14 20.50 -10.21
C ASP A 157 -30.17 21.93 -9.67
N ASN A 158 -29.00 22.58 -9.54
CA ASN A 158 -28.91 23.97 -9.02
C ASN A 158 -29.36 25.03 -10.04
N THR A 159 -29.57 24.68 -11.29
CA THR A 159 -30.08 25.62 -12.31
C THR A 159 -31.60 25.64 -12.42
N THR A 160 -32.30 24.70 -11.80
CA THR A 160 -33.77 24.57 -11.85
C THR A 160 -34.50 25.29 -10.70
N GLU A 161 -33.80 25.69 -9.60
CA GLU A 161 -34.42 26.41 -8.47
C GLU A 161 -34.38 27.95 -8.55
N GLY A 162 -33.86 28.53 -9.62
CA GLY A 162 -33.66 29.98 -9.80
C GLY A 162 -34.73 30.72 -10.55
N GLY A 163 -35.94 30.18 -10.71
CA GLY A 163 -36.95 30.83 -11.49
C GLY A 163 -38.34 30.76 -10.88
N TYR A 164 -38.68 31.65 -9.95
CA TYR A 164 -40.01 32.22 -9.76
C TYR A 164 -39.95 33.19 -8.56
N ALA A 165 -39.64 34.43 -8.80
CA ALA A 165 -40.04 35.53 -7.93
C ALA A 165 -40.83 36.54 -8.78
N PHE A 166 -42.12 36.56 -8.56
CA PHE A 166 -43.00 37.67 -8.93
C PHE A 166 -43.22 38.55 -7.71
#